data_4e8414bf62e412cbe39ff2e39e3f002f
#
_entry.id   4e8414bf62e412cbe39ff2e39e3f002f
#
_cell.length_a   1.000
_cell.length_b   1.000
_cell.length_c   1.000
_cell.angle_alpha   90.00
_cell.angle_beta   90.00
_cell.angle_gamma   90.00
#
_symmetry.space_group_name_H-M   'P 1'
#
loop_
_entity.id
_entity.type
_entity.pdbx_description
1 polymer ?
#
loop_
_entity_poly.entity_id
_entity_poly.type
_entity_poly.pdbx_seq_one_letter_code
_entity_poly.pdbx_strand_id
1 'polypeptide(L)'
;MLFGLVGSEMCIRDRFKSIENDLKKTSGSKNINTCKDFDQIASYIGSLNIKHSSPTGINTDTVLLGSTFIVGGQIKGQPLELYLVYPQGNYIKPADSKPYLVIGEVKYGKPILDRVIKPEVTIGDASRCALISMDSTLKSDLTVGPPIDFAVYRKDEYKIASLKCLNVTDLEYTKVCNEWSDGIFKIFNSFPRFDWEK
;
A
#
# COMPACT_ATOMS: atom_id res chain seq x y z
N MET A 1 -1.73 -1.16 -13.13
CA MET A 1 -2.14 -1.75 -11.83
C MET A 1 -0.97 -1.65 -10.87
N LEU A 2 -1.22 -1.28 -9.64
CA LEU A 2 -0.23 -1.14 -8.59
C LEU A 2 -0.54 -2.13 -7.48
N PHE A 3 0.51 -2.68 -6.86
CA PHE A 3 0.39 -3.58 -5.72
C PHE A 3 1.21 -3.04 -4.55
N GLY A 4 0.59 -2.97 -3.38
CA GLY A 4 1.28 -2.93 -2.10
C GLY A 4 1.23 -4.34 -1.48
N LEU A 5 2.30 -4.79 -0.85
CA LEU A 5 2.47 -6.19 -0.46
C LEU A 5 2.97 -6.31 0.98
N VAL A 6 2.36 -7.22 1.73
CA VAL A 6 2.87 -7.70 3.03
C VAL A 6 2.72 -9.21 3.11
N GLY A 7 3.81 -9.88 3.41
CA GLY A 7 3.88 -11.35 3.49
C GLY A 7 5.34 -11.81 3.33
N SER A 8 5.60 -13.10 3.47
CA SER A 8 6.93 -13.61 3.14
C SER A 8 7.21 -13.45 1.65
N GLU A 9 8.46 -13.16 1.30
CA GLU A 9 8.89 -12.98 -0.09
C GLU A 9 8.53 -14.18 -0.98
N MET A 10 8.67 -15.38 -0.45
CA MET A 10 8.30 -16.63 -1.15
C MET A 10 6.81 -16.64 -1.50
N CYS A 11 5.94 -16.32 -0.55
CA CYS A 11 4.49 -16.32 -0.75
C CYS A 11 4.04 -15.28 -1.77
N ILE A 12 4.65 -14.10 -1.75
CA ILE A 12 4.39 -13.02 -2.71
C ILE A 12 4.81 -13.47 -4.11
N ARG A 13 6.01 -14.01 -4.25
CA ARG A 13 6.57 -14.50 -5.53
C ARG A 13 5.69 -15.57 -6.18
N ASP A 14 5.16 -16.52 -5.41
CA ASP A 14 4.33 -17.60 -5.95
C ASP A 14 3.00 -17.08 -6.51
N ARG A 15 2.43 -16.04 -5.90
CA ARG A 15 1.22 -15.41 -6.42
C ARG A 15 1.48 -14.65 -7.71
N PHE A 16 2.58 -13.91 -7.79
CA PHE A 16 2.99 -13.25 -9.05
C PHE A 16 3.26 -14.26 -10.17
N LYS A 17 3.98 -15.35 -9.89
CA LYS A 17 4.18 -16.43 -10.87
C LYS A 17 2.86 -17.01 -11.36
N SER A 18 1.87 -17.17 -10.48
CA SER A 18 0.55 -17.65 -10.87
C SER A 18 -0.16 -16.67 -11.79
N ILE A 19 -0.10 -15.36 -11.48
CA ILE A 19 -0.66 -14.30 -12.36
C ILE A 19 0.01 -14.34 -13.73
N GLU A 20 1.35 -14.39 -13.78
CA GLU A 20 2.11 -14.47 -15.04
C GLU A 20 1.77 -15.73 -15.85
N ASN A 21 1.65 -16.88 -15.19
CA ASN A 21 1.29 -18.13 -15.83
C ASN A 21 -0.14 -18.09 -16.39
N ASP A 22 -1.09 -17.50 -15.65
CA ASP A 22 -2.46 -17.36 -16.10
C ASP A 22 -2.58 -16.38 -17.28
N LEU A 23 -1.74 -15.33 -17.33
CA LEU A 23 -1.65 -14.43 -18.48
C LEU A 23 -1.08 -15.10 -19.75
N LYS A 24 -0.24 -16.12 -19.61
CA LYS A 24 0.35 -16.89 -20.72
C LYS A 24 -0.59 -17.96 -21.30
N LYS A 25 -1.63 -18.36 -20.55
CA LYS A 25 -2.60 -19.36 -21.02
C LYS A 25 -3.49 -18.80 -22.13
N THR A 26 -3.50 -19.47 -23.27
CA THR A 26 -4.09 -18.99 -24.52
C THR A 26 -5.61 -19.13 -24.60
N SER A 27 -6.28 -19.84 -23.69
CA SER A 27 -7.74 -20.08 -23.79
C SER A 27 -8.37 -20.44 -22.45
N GLY A 28 -9.48 -19.76 -22.09
CA GLY A 28 -10.46 -20.22 -21.10
C GLY A 28 -10.10 -20.02 -19.62
N SER A 29 -8.89 -19.60 -19.26
CA SER A 29 -8.53 -19.40 -17.86
C SER A 29 -8.86 -17.96 -17.40
N LYS A 30 -9.49 -17.86 -16.23
CA LYS A 30 -9.69 -16.56 -15.56
C LYS A 30 -8.31 -15.94 -15.25
N ASN A 31 -8.07 -14.76 -15.75
CA ASN A 31 -6.87 -13.96 -15.49
C ASN A 31 -7.23 -12.48 -15.41
N ILE A 32 -6.29 -11.62 -15.05
CA ILE A 32 -6.52 -10.18 -14.90
C ILE A 32 -7.11 -9.55 -16.16
N ASN A 33 -6.66 -9.96 -17.36
CA ASN A 33 -7.15 -9.40 -18.64
C ASN A 33 -8.57 -9.84 -19.00
N THR A 34 -9.08 -10.91 -18.40
CA THR A 34 -10.46 -11.41 -18.63
C THR A 34 -11.46 -10.82 -17.64
N CYS A 35 -11.01 -10.09 -16.63
CA CYS A 35 -11.87 -9.44 -15.65
C CYS A 35 -12.59 -8.23 -16.29
N LYS A 36 -13.90 -8.14 -16.08
CA LYS A 36 -14.74 -7.07 -16.65
C LYS A 36 -14.70 -5.78 -15.85
N ASP A 37 -14.45 -5.89 -14.55
CA ASP A 37 -14.39 -4.79 -13.60
C ASP A 37 -13.31 -5.03 -12.55
N PHE A 38 -13.02 -4.02 -11.74
CA PHE A 38 -11.97 -4.09 -10.75
C PHE A 38 -12.32 -4.98 -9.55
N ASP A 39 -13.60 -5.16 -9.27
CA ASP A 39 -14.10 -6.10 -8.26
C ASP A 39 -13.73 -7.54 -8.62
N GLN A 40 -13.88 -7.92 -9.90
CA GLN A 40 -13.46 -9.22 -10.39
C GLN A 40 -11.93 -9.41 -10.30
N ILE A 41 -11.15 -8.34 -10.47
CA ILE A 41 -9.70 -8.38 -10.27
C ILE A 41 -9.38 -8.66 -8.80
N ALA A 42 -10.02 -7.93 -7.86
CA ALA A 42 -9.82 -8.16 -6.43
C ALA A 42 -10.23 -9.59 -6.02
N SER A 43 -11.36 -10.07 -6.53
CA SER A 43 -11.81 -11.46 -6.35
C SER A 43 -10.83 -12.49 -6.91
N TYR A 44 -10.24 -12.23 -8.08
CA TYR A 44 -9.24 -13.11 -8.68
C TYR A 44 -7.98 -13.18 -7.81
N ILE A 45 -7.45 -12.04 -7.35
CA ILE A 45 -6.30 -11.99 -6.44
C ILE A 45 -6.62 -12.71 -5.12
N GLY A 46 -7.82 -12.51 -4.58
CA GLY A 46 -8.30 -13.23 -3.40
C GLY A 46 -8.31 -14.74 -3.58
N SER A 47 -8.75 -15.23 -4.73
CA SER A 47 -8.75 -16.67 -5.06
C SER A 47 -7.32 -17.25 -5.13
N LEU A 48 -6.36 -16.47 -5.63
CA LEU A 48 -4.94 -16.85 -5.59
C LEU A 48 -4.40 -16.91 -4.17
N ASN A 49 -4.81 -15.97 -3.30
CA ASN A 49 -4.45 -16.01 -1.89
C ASN A 49 -4.90 -17.33 -1.24
N ILE A 50 -6.16 -17.69 -1.38
CA ILE A 50 -6.71 -18.94 -0.84
C ILE A 50 -5.93 -20.14 -1.37
N LYS A 51 -5.75 -20.20 -2.70
CA LYS A 51 -5.05 -21.32 -3.36
C LYS A 51 -3.64 -21.55 -2.83
N HIS A 52 -2.90 -20.47 -2.55
CA HIS A 52 -1.51 -20.53 -2.07
C HIS A 52 -1.36 -20.53 -0.55
N SER A 53 -2.45 -20.34 0.19
CA SER A 53 -2.45 -20.39 1.67
C SER A 53 -2.86 -21.77 2.19
N SER A 54 -3.37 -22.66 1.33
CA SER A 54 -3.73 -24.02 1.72
C SER A 54 -2.47 -24.85 1.95
N PRO A 55 -2.29 -25.51 3.09
CA PRO A 55 -1.12 -26.36 3.34
C PRO A 55 -1.18 -27.57 2.40
N THR A 56 -0.17 -27.71 1.57
CA THR A 56 0.11 -28.96 0.82
C THR A 56 0.83 -29.93 1.76
N GLY A 57 0.11 -30.51 2.74
CA GLY A 57 0.73 -31.53 3.62
C GLY A 57 0.19 -31.49 5.04
N ILE A 58 0.02 -32.69 5.57
CA ILE A 58 -0.51 -33.09 6.86
C ILE A 58 0.39 -32.58 8.02
N ASN A 59 0.27 -31.33 8.42
CA ASN A 59 0.73 -30.87 9.75
C ASN A 59 -0.11 -29.68 10.21
N THR A 60 -0.82 -29.88 11.29
CA THR A 60 -1.80 -28.97 11.89
C THR A 60 -1.21 -27.69 12.51
N ASP A 61 0.11 -27.52 12.50
CA ASP A 61 0.83 -26.36 13.06
C ASP A 61 1.38 -25.41 11.98
N THR A 62 0.91 -25.52 10.74
CA THR A 62 1.40 -24.65 9.67
C THR A 62 0.82 -23.25 9.86
N VAL A 63 1.65 -22.31 10.27
CA VAL A 63 1.39 -20.87 10.18
C VAL A 63 0.80 -20.59 8.80
N LEU A 64 -0.43 -20.08 8.75
CA LEU A 64 -1.07 -19.67 7.51
C LEU A 64 -0.19 -18.61 6.86
N LEU A 65 0.57 -19.00 5.86
CA LEU A 65 1.45 -18.12 5.08
C LEU A 65 0.59 -17.23 4.16
N GLY A 66 -0.21 -16.38 4.80
CA GLY A 66 -1.09 -15.46 4.11
C GLY A 66 -0.33 -14.21 3.65
N SER A 67 -0.73 -13.66 2.51
CA SER A 67 -0.26 -12.36 2.05
C SER A 67 -1.42 -11.39 1.96
N THR A 68 -1.18 -10.14 2.35
CA THR A 68 -2.12 -9.05 2.18
C THR A 68 -1.68 -8.20 1.02
N PHE A 69 -2.63 -7.81 0.16
CA PHE A 69 -2.35 -6.99 -1.02
C PHE A 69 -3.17 -5.70 -1.00
N ILE A 70 -2.56 -4.60 -1.38
CA ILE A 70 -3.27 -3.44 -1.90
C ILE A 70 -3.20 -3.51 -3.41
N VAL A 71 -4.37 -3.50 -4.06
CA VAL A 71 -4.50 -3.59 -5.51
C VAL A 71 -5.18 -2.33 -6.01
N GLY A 72 -4.50 -1.56 -6.83
CA GLY A 72 -5.03 -0.32 -7.37
C GLY A 72 -4.82 -0.20 -8.87
N GLY A 73 -5.71 0.54 -9.53
CA GLY A 73 -5.61 0.80 -10.96
C GLY A 73 -6.91 1.18 -11.61
N GLN A 74 -6.94 1.10 -12.93
CA GLN A 74 -8.09 1.51 -13.73
C GLN A 74 -8.25 0.62 -14.95
N ILE A 75 -9.49 0.23 -15.25
CA ILE A 75 -9.89 -0.36 -16.51
C ILE A 75 -10.38 0.77 -17.42
N LYS A 76 -10.06 0.73 -18.71
CA LYS A 76 -10.47 1.76 -19.67
C LYS A 76 -11.99 1.97 -19.65
N GLY A 77 -12.42 3.22 -19.47
CA GLY A 77 -13.84 3.59 -19.39
C GLY A 77 -14.50 3.37 -18.01
N GLN A 78 -13.74 2.93 -17.01
CA GLN A 78 -14.24 2.71 -15.66
C GLN A 78 -13.54 3.64 -14.64
N PRO A 79 -14.06 3.78 -13.41
CA PRO A 79 -13.42 4.58 -12.37
C PRO A 79 -12.08 3.99 -11.93
N LEU A 80 -11.23 4.86 -11.38
CA LEU A 80 -10.04 4.45 -10.64
C LEU A 80 -10.46 3.76 -9.34
N GLU A 81 -9.92 2.58 -9.09
CA GLU A 81 -10.30 1.73 -7.95
C GLU A 81 -9.10 1.32 -7.12
N LEU A 82 -9.37 1.10 -5.81
CA LEU A 82 -8.39 0.64 -4.84
C LEU A 82 -9.03 -0.39 -3.91
N TYR A 83 -8.35 -1.52 -3.70
CA TYR A 83 -8.82 -2.62 -2.86
C TYR A 83 -7.72 -3.13 -1.94
N LEU A 84 -8.12 -3.49 -0.73
CA LEU A 84 -7.33 -4.30 0.19
C LEU A 84 -7.83 -5.74 0.10
N VAL A 85 -6.95 -6.67 -0.26
CA VAL A 85 -7.24 -8.10 -0.37
C VAL A 85 -6.55 -8.84 0.77
N TYR A 86 -7.33 -9.52 1.60
CA TYR A 86 -6.86 -10.25 2.76
C TYR A 86 -6.37 -11.66 2.43
N PRO A 87 -5.59 -12.29 3.32
CA PRO A 87 -5.12 -13.66 3.15
C PRO A 87 -6.25 -14.67 2.93
N GLN A 88 -7.42 -14.43 3.54
CA GLN A 88 -8.61 -15.28 3.44
C GLN A 88 -9.37 -15.11 2.11
N GLY A 89 -8.88 -14.21 1.23
CA GLY A 89 -9.44 -13.98 -0.09
C GLY A 89 -10.56 -12.95 -0.15
N ASN A 90 -11.08 -12.52 0.98
CA ASN A 90 -12.01 -11.38 1.03
C ASN A 90 -11.28 -10.06 0.78
N TYR A 91 -12.03 -9.03 0.38
CA TYR A 91 -11.46 -7.72 0.06
C TYR A 91 -12.40 -6.58 0.41
N ILE A 92 -11.84 -5.40 0.63
CA ILE A 92 -12.59 -4.17 0.95
C ILE A 92 -12.06 -2.99 0.13
N LYS A 93 -12.92 -1.99 -0.06
CA LYS A 93 -12.53 -0.65 -0.53
C LYS A 93 -12.18 0.27 0.64
N PRO A 94 -11.38 1.33 0.43
CA PRO A 94 -11.27 2.39 1.41
C PRO A 94 -12.62 3.09 1.60
N ALA A 95 -12.85 3.68 2.78
CA ALA A 95 -14.01 4.52 3.01
C ALA A 95 -13.89 5.85 2.25
N ASP A 96 -14.99 6.39 1.76
CA ASP A 96 -14.99 7.67 1.02
C ASP A 96 -14.39 8.82 1.84
N SER A 97 -14.61 8.82 3.15
CA SER A 97 -14.04 9.82 4.07
C SER A 97 -12.55 9.63 4.34
N LYS A 98 -11.99 8.45 4.04
CA LYS A 98 -10.59 8.07 4.21
C LYS A 98 -10.10 7.30 2.98
N PRO A 99 -9.82 8.01 1.86
CA PRO A 99 -9.55 7.40 0.57
C PRO A 99 -8.13 6.85 0.46
N TYR A 100 -7.68 6.08 1.43
CA TYR A 100 -6.39 5.42 1.44
C TYR A 100 -6.44 4.05 2.14
N LEU A 101 -5.48 3.22 1.85
CA LEU A 101 -5.27 1.92 2.49
C LEU A 101 -3.83 1.83 3.00
N VAL A 102 -3.64 1.10 4.09
CA VAL A 102 -2.32 0.82 4.68
C VAL A 102 -2.23 -0.66 5.01
N ILE A 103 -1.08 -1.26 4.78
CA ILE A 103 -0.73 -2.62 5.19
C ILE A 103 0.67 -2.62 5.83
N GLY A 104 0.99 -3.65 6.56
CA GLY A 104 2.24 -3.74 7.32
C GLY A 104 2.15 -3.07 8.67
N GLU A 105 3.21 -2.36 9.08
CA GLU A 105 3.21 -1.62 10.33
C GLU A 105 2.42 -0.31 10.18
N VAL A 106 1.30 -0.23 10.86
CA VAL A 106 0.36 0.89 10.71
C VAL A 106 0.40 1.91 11.85
N LYS A 107 1.01 1.56 12.99
CA LYS A 107 0.93 2.34 14.24
C LYS A 107 1.55 3.73 14.09
N TYR A 108 2.65 3.84 13.37
CA TYR A 108 3.46 5.06 13.33
C TYR A 108 3.08 5.99 12.18
N GLY A 109 2.77 5.44 11.02
CA GLY A 109 2.45 6.21 9.83
C GLY A 109 0.97 6.60 9.69
N LYS A 110 0.06 5.71 10.07
CA LYS A 110 -1.39 5.93 9.92
C LYS A 110 -1.91 7.19 10.61
N PRO A 111 -1.48 7.57 11.83
CA PRO A 111 -1.91 8.81 12.46
C PRO A 111 -1.65 10.08 11.64
N ILE A 112 -0.63 10.08 10.78
CA ILE A 112 -0.32 11.19 9.88
C ILE A 112 -1.31 11.20 8.71
N LEU A 113 -1.51 10.04 8.09
CA LEU A 113 -2.48 9.87 6.99
C LEU A 113 -3.89 10.26 7.43
N ASP A 114 -4.33 9.84 8.61
CA ASP A 114 -5.64 10.18 9.18
C ASP A 114 -5.89 11.69 9.32
N ARG A 115 -4.83 12.47 9.55
CA ARG A 115 -4.92 13.93 9.71
C ARG A 115 -4.91 14.68 8.38
N VAL A 116 -4.13 14.19 7.42
CA VAL A 116 -3.81 14.93 6.20
C VAL A 116 -4.67 14.47 5.01
N ILE A 117 -4.87 13.15 4.86
CA ILE A 117 -5.58 12.60 3.70
C ILE A 117 -7.07 12.80 3.83
N LYS A 118 -7.63 13.61 2.93
CA LYS A 118 -9.05 13.90 2.77
C LYS A 118 -9.44 13.64 1.31
N PRO A 119 -10.73 13.52 0.97
CA PRO A 119 -11.16 13.28 -0.42
C PRO A 119 -10.63 14.30 -1.43
N GLU A 120 -10.43 15.54 -0.99
CA GLU A 120 -10.00 16.67 -1.82
C GLU A 120 -8.48 16.82 -1.92
N VAL A 121 -7.70 15.94 -1.25
CA VAL A 121 -6.24 16.05 -1.24
C VAL A 121 -5.66 15.95 -2.65
N THR A 122 -4.71 16.83 -2.96
CA THR A 122 -4.00 16.76 -4.24
C THR A 122 -3.06 15.56 -4.26
N ILE A 123 -2.75 15.04 -5.46
CA ILE A 123 -1.79 13.94 -5.58
C ILE A 123 -0.40 14.31 -5.03
N GLY A 124 -0.01 15.58 -5.12
CA GLY A 124 1.24 16.09 -4.57
C GLY A 124 1.24 16.09 -3.04
N ASP A 125 0.15 16.51 -2.42
CA ASP A 125 0.00 16.50 -0.96
C ASP A 125 -0.10 15.06 -0.42
N ALA A 126 -0.85 14.20 -1.10
CA ALA A 126 -0.93 12.78 -0.78
C ALA A 126 0.45 12.11 -0.87
N SER A 127 1.25 12.46 -1.90
CA SER A 127 2.61 11.95 -2.07
C SER A 127 3.51 12.35 -0.91
N ARG A 128 3.53 13.64 -0.53
CA ARG A 128 4.32 14.09 0.61
C ARG A 128 3.87 13.44 1.92
N CYS A 129 2.55 13.35 2.11
CA CYS A 129 1.98 12.72 3.31
C CYS A 129 2.37 11.24 3.41
N ALA A 130 2.35 10.49 2.30
CA ALA A 130 2.77 9.10 2.25
C ALA A 130 4.26 8.94 2.61
N LEU A 131 5.13 9.81 2.08
CA LEU A 131 6.57 9.79 2.40
C LEU A 131 6.84 10.13 3.87
N ILE A 132 6.15 11.11 4.43
CA ILE A 132 6.25 11.46 5.86
C ILE A 132 5.74 10.33 6.75
N SER A 133 4.64 9.69 6.36
CA SER A 133 4.10 8.50 7.03
C SER A 133 5.10 7.36 7.05
N MET A 134 5.79 7.12 5.93
CA MET A 134 6.85 6.12 5.82
C MET A 134 8.08 6.49 6.66
N ASP A 135 8.54 7.75 6.63
CA ASP A 135 9.65 8.25 7.47
C ASP A 135 9.38 8.03 8.96
N SER A 136 8.15 8.31 9.41
CA SER A 136 7.76 8.10 10.80
C SER A 136 7.79 6.62 11.20
N THR A 137 7.45 5.74 10.26
CA THR A 137 7.53 4.30 10.47
C THR A 137 8.98 3.84 10.52
N LEU A 138 9.82 4.26 9.57
CA LEU A 138 11.26 3.94 9.51
C LEU A 138 12.01 4.37 10.77
N LYS A 139 11.65 5.51 11.36
CA LYS A 139 12.26 6.01 12.61
C LYS A 139 11.82 5.25 13.86
N SER A 140 10.71 4.54 13.80
CA SER A 140 10.06 3.92 14.97
C SER A 140 10.10 2.39 14.95
N ASP A 141 10.30 1.78 13.79
CA ASP A 141 10.32 0.34 13.60
C ASP A 141 11.56 -0.10 12.80
N LEU A 142 12.45 -0.81 13.47
CA LEU A 142 13.71 -1.30 12.89
C LEU A 142 13.51 -2.40 11.84
N THR A 143 12.32 -2.98 11.77
CA THR A 143 12.01 -4.02 10.76
C THR A 143 11.60 -3.43 9.41
N VAL A 144 11.34 -2.12 9.37
CA VAL A 144 11.03 -1.36 8.16
C VAL A 144 12.26 -0.56 7.74
N GLY A 145 12.71 -0.73 6.51
CA GLY A 145 13.94 -0.10 6.01
C GLY A 145 13.85 0.34 4.56
N PRO A 146 14.79 1.21 4.14
CA PRO A 146 14.95 1.58 2.74
C PRO A 146 15.49 0.38 1.92
N PRO A 147 15.35 0.41 0.58
CA PRO A 147 14.78 1.50 -0.21
C PRO A 147 13.25 1.53 -0.16
N ILE A 148 12.66 2.71 -0.42
CA ILE A 148 11.23 2.91 -0.55
C ILE A 148 10.88 2.95 -2.03
N ASP A 149 10.10 1.98 -2.50
CA ASP A 149 9.52 2.04 -3.84
C ASP A 149 8.29 2.95 -3.82
N PHE A 150 8.39 4.03 -4.57
CA PHE A 150 7.37 5.07 -4.65
C PHE A 150 6.83 5.19 -6.06
N ALA A 151 5.52 4.98 -6.22
CA ALA A 151 4.86 5.05 -7.52
C ALA A 151 3.68 6.01 -7.51
N VAL A 152 3.54 6.76 -8.61
CA VAL A 152 2.39 7.63 -8.87
C VAL A 152 1.63 7.11 -10.08
N TYR A 153 0.33 6.88 -9.89
CA TYR A 153 -0.60 6.55 -10.96
C TYR A 153 -1.66 7.66 -11.07
N ARG A 154 -1.90 8.16 -12.28
CA ARG A 154 -2.90 9.19 -12.54
C ARG A 154 -4.10 8.61 -13.27
N LYS A 155 -5.28 9.10 -12.89
CA LYS A 155 -6.54 8.75 -13.55
C LYS A 155 -6.42 8.99 -15.07
N ASP A 156 -6.93 8.05 -15.86
CA ASP A 156 -7.03 8.07 -17.31
C ASP A 156 -5.68 8.04 -18.07
N GLU A 157 -4.53 7.97 -17.40
CA GLU A 157 -3.24 7.81 -18.06
C GLU A 157 -2.91 6.34 -18.40
N TYR A 158 -3.52 5.37 -17.72
CA TYR A 158 -3.32 3.91 -17.90
C TYR A 158 -1.86 3.44 -17.84
N LYS A 159 -1.03 4.20 -17.19
CA LYS A 159 0.40 3.92 -16.96
C LYS A 159 0.85 4.50 -15.62
N ILE A 160 1.96 4.01 -15.12
CA ILE A 160 2.62 4.61 -13.96
C ILE A 160 3.24 5.93 -14.41
N ALA A 161 2.79 7.05 -13.84
CA ALA A 161 3.26 8.38 -14.17
C ALA A 161 4.67 8.65 -13.61
N SER A 162 4.98 8.08 -12.44
CA SER A 162 6.31 8.16 -11.84
C SER A 162 6.57 6.89 -11.04
N LEU A 163 7.79 6.37 -11.16
CA LEU A 163 8.30 5.27 -10.33
C LEU A 163 9.68 5.67 -9.84
N LYS A 164 9.86 5.70 -8.54
CA LYS A 164 11.14 6.06 -7.89
C LYS A 164 11.47 5.00 -6.83
N CYS A 165 12.75 4.70 -6.70
CA CYS A 165 13.29 3.92 -5.59
C CYS A 165 14.08 4.90 -4.73
N LEU A 166 13.54 5.26 -3.57
CA LEU A 166 14.07 6.31 -2.70
C LEU A 166 14.89 5.71 -1.57
N ASN A 167 16.03 6.32 -1.32
CA ASN A 167 16.89 6.02 -0.18
C ASN A 167 16.91 7.19 0.80
N VAL A 168 17.37 6.94 2.01
CA VAL A 168 17.53 7.98 3.04
C VAL A 168 18.54 9.08 2.66
N THR A 169 19.32 8.87 1.60
CA THR A 169 20.28 9.83 1.05
C THR A 169 19.69 10.71 -0.05
N ASP A 170 18.47 10.43 -0.50
CA ASP A 170 17.82 11.24 -1.54
C ASP A 170 17.45 12.63 -1.03
N LEU A 171 18.00 13.66 -1.64
CA LEU A 171 17.88 15.04 -1.19
C LEU A 171 16.45 15.54 -1.08
N GLU A 172 15.60 15.21 -2.07
CA GLU A 172 14.17 15.61 -2.05
C GLU A 172 13.43 14.95 -0.89
N TYR A 173 13.66 13.65 -0.69
CA TYR A 173 13.07 12.89 0.42
C TYR A 173 13.54 13.42 1.76
N THR A 174 14.85 13.52 1.95
CA THR A 174 15.47 14.01 3.19
C THR A 174 15.00 15.42 3.54
N LYS A 175 14.87 16.31 2.56
CA LYS A 175 14.36 17.66 2.78
C LYS A 175 12.94 17.66 3.35
N VAL A 176 12.03 16.89 2.76
CA VAL A 176 10.64 16.77 3.25
C VAL A 176 10.61 16.23 4.68
N CYS A 177 11.39 15.21 5.00
CA CYS A 177 11.44 14.60 6.32
C CYS A 177 12.03 15.56 7.39
N ASN A 178 13.07 16.32 7.03
CA ASN A 178 13.66 17.31 7.93
C ASN A 178 12.71 18.48 8.18
N GLU A 179 12.09 19.04 7.14
CA GLU A 179 11.11 20.12 7.29
C GLU A 179 9.90 19.69 8.13
N TRP A 180 9.47 18.43 8.01
CA TRP A 180 8.43 17.87 8.87
C TRP A 180 8.88 17.82 10.33
N SER A 181 10.07 17.31 10.62
CA SER A 181 10.61 17.21 11.97
C SER A 181 10.77 18.59 12.62
N ASP A 182 11.33 19.55 11.89
CA ASP A 182 11.48 20.93 12.35
C ASP A 182 10.12 21.61 12.56
N GLY A 183 9.16 21.35 11.68
CA GLY A 183 7.79 21.86 11.78
C GLY A 183 7.09 21.38 13.04
N ILE A 184 7.17 20.09 13.34
CA ILE A 184 6.61 19.52 14.59
C ILE A 184 7.26 20.18 15.81
N PHE A 185 8.58 20.31 15.83
CA PHE A 185 9.29 20.93 16.96
C PHE A 185 8.91 22.40 17.16
N LYS A 186 8.77 23.17 16.08
CA LYS A 186 8.28 24.55 16.13
C LYS A 186 6.88 24.66 16.71
N ILE A 187 5.96 23.81 16.23
CA ILE A 187 4.57 23.78 16.72
C ILE A 187 4.54 23.38 18.19
N PHE A 188 5.29 22.35 18.59
CA PHE A 188 5.36 21.90 19.97
C PHE A 188 5.81 23.05 20.90
N ASN A 189 6.83 23.81 20.53
CA ASN A 189 7.34 24.94 21.30
C ASN A 189 6.37 26.15 21.37
N SER A 190 5.39 26.20 20.47
CA SER A 190 4.37 27.27 20.45
C SER A 190 3.17 26.97 21.35
N PHE A 191 3.03 25.76 21.89
CA PHE A 191 1.93 25.43 22.76
C PHE A 191 1.99 26.19 24.08
N PRO A 192 0.83 26.61 24.65
CA PRO A 192 0.76 27.21 25.96
C PRO A 192 1.29 26.26 27.02
N ARG A 193 2.07 26.79 27.97
CA ARG A 193 2.57 25.98 29.07
C ARG A 193 1.49 25.78 30.12
N PHE A 194 1.49 24.62 30.73
CA PHE A 194 0.60 24.35 31.88
C PHE A 194 1.03 25.10 33.12
N ASP A 195 0.09 25.38 34.03
CA ASP A 195 0.39 26.15 35.24
C ASP A 195 1.41 25.47 36.16
N TRP A 196 1.48 24.16 36.14
CA TRP A 196 2.44 23.37 36.90
C TRP A 196 3.86 23.34 36.30
N GLU A 197 4.07 23.87 35.08
CA GLU A 197 5.38 23.99 34.44
C GLU A 197 6.11 25.30 34.79
N LYS A 198 5.45 26.20 35.55
CA LYS A 198 5.97 27.53 35.93
C LYS A 198 6.79 27.49 37.23
#